data_9891112831d7f300037eecf65cba9bab
#
_entry.id   9891112831d7f300037eecf65cba9bab
#
_cell.length_a   1.000
_cell.length_b   1.000
_cell.length_c   1.000
_cell.angle_alpha   90.00
_cell.angle_beta   90.00
_cell.angle_gamma   90.00
#
_symmetry.space_group_name_H-M   'P 1'
#
loop_
_entity.id
_entity.type
_entity.pdbx_description
1 polymer ?
#
loop_
_entity_poly.entity_id
_entity_poly.type
_entity_poly.pdbx_seq_one_letter_code
_entity_poly.pdbx_strand_id
1 'polypeptide(L)'
;MGEARTGHSPVVEDILKIIWSAQERGEDGVAVNEVAARMGVVPSTASENVARLTEQGLIDHKPYRKAHLTAEGRRVAIGIIRRHRLLETYLHEALGFDWDEVHEEAEALEHAVSDRLLERLDRVLGHPSRDPHGDPIPRPDGSVADEAGVLLPLVGEGAGCVVARVSDRDPRALREFDAAGLVPGAALTVVRKEGSAVVVALGGAPAVHLGAEQAGAITVRLAGAD
;
A
#
# COMPACT_ATOMS: atom_id res chain seq x y z
N MET A 1 15.43 -26.24 12.30
CA MET A 1 14.91 -26.45 10.93
C MET A 1 13.96 -25.30 10.67
N GLY A 2 14.41 -24.35 9.85
CA GLY A 2 13.61 -23.19 9.47
C GLY A 2 12.73 -23.58 8.27
N GLU A 3 11.47 -23.80 8.50
CA GLU A 3 10.46 -23.97 7.46
C GLU A 3 9.61 -22.72 7.35
N ALA A 4 9.19 -22.53 6.14
CA ALA A 4 8.23 -21.59 5.59
C ALA A 4 8.77 -20.21 5.17
N ARG A 5 9.67 -20.19 4.25
CA ARG A 5 9.64 -19.22 3.13
C ARG A 5 8.45 -19.61 2.27
N THR A 6 7.75 -18.66 1.67
CA THR A 6 6.60 -18.89 0.76
C THR A 6 6.87 -19.90 -0.36
N GLY A 7 8.10 -20.39 -0.50
CA GLY A 7 8.53 -21.30 -1.57
C GLY A 7 8.66 -20.61 -2.93
N HIS A 8 8.39 -19.31 -3.01
CA HIS A 8 8.48 -18.51 -4.23
C HIS A 8 9.76 -17.67 -4.25
N SER A 9 10.22 -17.32 -5.45
CA SER A 9 11.36 -16.41 -5.60
C SER A 9 10.91 -14.95 -5.34
N PRO A 10 11.83 -14.04 -4.94
CA PRO A 10 11.52 -12.61 -4.78
C PRO A 10 10.74 -12.01 -5.96
N VAL A 11 11.19 -12.27 -7.19
CA VAL A 11 10.51 -11.81 -8.42
C VAL A 11 9.05 -12.23 -8.49
N VAL A 12 8.72 -13.44 -8.06
CA VAL A 12 7.33 -13.93 -8.01
C VAL A 12 6.55 -13.16 -6.95
N GLU A 13 7.12 -13.00 -5.78
CA GLU A 13 6.54 -12.28 -4.66
C GLU A 13 6.24 -10.83 -5.03
N ASP A 14 7.18 -10.13 -5.67
CA ASP A 14 7.03 -8.73 -6.11
C ASP A 14 5.90 -8.57 -7.13
N ILE A 15 5.81 -9.47 -8.13
CA ILE A 15 4.73 -9.40 -9.11
C ILE A 15 3.36 -9.59 -8.45
N LEU A 16 3.23 -10.55 -7.54
CA LEU A 16 1.98 -10.78 -6.81
C LEU A 16 1.62 -9.58 -5.93
N LYS A 17 2.60 -8.97 -5.26
CA LYS A 17 2.44 -7.75 -4.47
C LYS A 17 1.98 -6.57 -5.33
N ILE A 18 2.58 -6.37 -6.51
CA ILE A 18 2.19 -5.32 -7.47
C ILE A 18 0.72 -5.46 -7.87
N ILE A 19 0.28 -6.68 -8.22
CA ILE A 19 -1.10 -6.92 -8.67
C ILE A 19 -2.07 -6.76 -7.48
N TRP A 20 -1.71 -7.27 -6.30
CA TRP A 20 -2.49 -7.11 -5.08
C TRP A 20 -2.71 -5.63 -4.75
N SER A 21 -1.64 -4.84 -4.69
CA SER A 21 -1.71 -3.42 -4.33
C SER A 21 -2.56 -2.60 -5.30
N ALA A 22 -2.59 -2.96 -6.58
CA ALA A 22 -3.49 -2.34 -7.55
C ALA A 22 -4.95 -2.70 -7.27
N GLN A 23 -5.25 -3.99 -7.05
CA GLN A 23 -6.60 -4.46 -6.76
C GLN A 23 -7.13 -3.92 -5.41
N GLU A 24 -6.27 -3.79 -4.39
CA GLU A 24 -6.62 -3.19 -3.11
C GLU A 24 -7.05 -1.71 -3.24
N ARG A 25 -6.52 -1.00 -4.24
CA ARG A 25 -6.90 0.38 -4.58
C ARG A 25 -8.09 0.48 -5.54
N GLY A 26 -8.75 -0.65 -5.85
CA GLY A 26 -9.93 -0.70 -6.73
C GLY A 26 -9.60 -0.73 -8.23
N GLU A 27 -8.34 -0.93 -8.59
CA GLU A 27 -7.95 -1.09 -10.00
C GLU A 27 -8.39 -2.47 -10.52
N ASP A 28 -8.89 -2.51 -11.74
CA ASP A 28 -9.26 -3.75 -12.43
C ASP A 28 -8.01 -4.45 -13.01
N GLY A 29 -7.15 -4.99 -12.13
CA GLY A 29 -5.93 -5.69 -12.49
C GLY A 29 -4.82 -4.79 -13.05
N VAL A 30 -3.70 -5.38 -13.47
CA VAL A 30 -2.48 -4.67 -13.90
C VAL A 30 -2.07 -5.09 -15.32
N ALA A 31 -1.74 -4.13 -16.17
CA ALA A 31 -1.20 -4.41 -17.50
C ALA A 31 0.26 -4.92 -17.40
N VAL A 32 0.66 -5.83 -18.28
CA VAL A 32 2.03 -6.39 -18.27
C VAL A 32 3.12 -5.32 -18.39
N ASN A 33 2.88 -4.28 -19.20
CA ASN A 33 3.82 -3.17 -19.31
C ASN A 33 3.95 -2.36 -18.01
N GLU A 34 2.88 -2.28 -17.22
CA GLU A 34 2.90 -1.64 -15.92
C GLU A 34 3.65 -2.52 -14.89
N VAL A 35 3.47 -3.84 -14.94
CA VAL A 35 4.30 -4.77 -14.15
C VAL A 35 5.77 -4.56 -14.50
N ALA A 36 6.11 -4.49 -15.80
CA ALA A 36 7.48 -4.25 -16.25
C ALA A 36 8.06 -2.93 -15.69
N ALA A 37 7.29 -1.85 -15.75
CA ALA A 37 7.71 -0.54 -15.25
C ALA A 37 7.94 -0.54 -13.73
N ARG A 38 7.03 -1.14 -12.95
CA ARG A 38 7.15 -1.24 -11.50
C ARG A 38 8.30 -2.14 -11.06
N MET A 39 8.59 -3.21 -11.82
CA MET A 39 9.71 -4.12 -11.58
C MET A 39 11.06 -3.58 -12.08
N GLY A 40 11.08 -2.48 -12.83
CA GLY A 40 12.30 -1.98 -13.47
C GLY A 40 12.90 -2.91 -14.52
N VAL A 41 12.08 -3.75 -15.18
CA VAL A 41 12.51 -4.73 -16.18
C VAL A 41 11.95 -4.43 -17.57
N VAL A 42 12.51 -5.05 -18.60
CA VAL A 42 11.96 -4.92 -19.96
C VAL A 42 10.64 -5.68 -20.11
N PRO A 43 9.72 -5.23 -20.98
CA PRO A 43 8.39 -5.82 -21.13
C PRO A 43 8.39 -7.33 -21.47
N SER A 44 9.39 -7.82 -22.20
CA SER A 44 9.53 -9.25 -22.51
C SER A 44 9.74 -10.09 -21.24
N THR A 45 10.61 -9.65 -20.33
CA THR A 45 10.86 -10.32 -19.05
C THR A 45 9.60 -10.34 -18.16
N ALA A 46 8.87 -9.23 -18.09
CA ALA A 46 7.60 -9.21 -17.35
C ALA A 46 6.57 -10.16 -17.99
N SER A 47 6.48 -10.20 -19.31
CA SER A 47 5.58 -11.10 -20.04
C SER A 47 5.88 -12.57 -19.77
N GLU A 48 7.16 -12.96 -19.80
CA GLU A 48 7.60 -14.33 -19.48
C GLU A 48 7.25 -14.71 -18.04
N ASN A 49 7.50 -13.82 -17.08
CA ASN A 49 7.14 -14.05 -15.69
C ASN A 49 5.63 -14.18 -15.50
N VAL A 50 4.83 -13.29 -16.09
CA VAL A 50 3.36 -13.34 -16.00
C VAL A 50 2.83 -14.63 -16.63
N ALA A 51 3.38 -15.08 -17.79
CA ALA A 51 3.01 -16.35 -18.40
C ALA A 51 3.30 -17.54 -17.48
N ARG A 52 4.52 -17.58 -16.90
CA ARG A 52 4.92 -18.62 -15.94
C ARG A 52 4.02 -18.63 -14.70
N LEU A 53 3.66 -17.49 -14.16
CA LEU A 53 2.77 -17.39 -13.00
C LEU A 53 1.33 -17.81 -13.34
N THR A 54 0.92 -17.58 -14.58
CA THR A 54 -0.37 -18.09 -15.10
C THR A 54 -0.38 -19.61 -15.18
N GLU A 55 0.69 -20.23 -15.68
CA GLU A 55 0.86 -21.69 -15.70
C GLU A 55 0.90 -22.29 -14.29
N GLN A 56 1.46 -21.57 -13.32
CA GLN A 56 1.48 -21.97 -11.91
C GLN A 56 0.13 -21.75 -11.20
N GLY A 57 -0.86 -21.17 -11.87
CA GLY A 57 -2.18 -20.91 -11.29
C GLY A 57 -2.22 -19.78 -10.25
N LEU A 58 -1.21 -18.92 -10.22
CA LEU A 58 -1.15 -17.77 -9.29
C LEU A 58 -1.79 -16.51 -9.90
N ILE A 59 -1.77 -16.38 -11.21
CA ILE A 59 -2.30 -15.25 -11.96
C ILE A 59 -3.29 -15.76 -13.01
N ASP A 60 -4.41 -15.06 -13.20
CA ASP A 60 -5.27 -15.19 -14.39
C ASP A 60 -4.89 -14.06 -15.36
N HIS A 61 -4.33 -14.46 -16.50
CA HIS A 61 -3.93 -13.55 -17.57
C HIS A 61 -4.22 -14.14 -18.94
N LYS A 62 -4.82 -13.32 -19.81
CA LYS A 62 -5.04 -13.60 -21.24
C LYS A 62 -4.29 -12.59 -22.08
N PRO A 63 -3.82 -12.92 -23.28
CA PRO A 63 -3.15 -11.97 -24.16
C PRO A 63 -3.94 -10.67 -24.32
N TYR A 64 -3.25 -9.54 -24.21
CA TYR A 64 -3.79 -8.19 -24.28
C TYR A 64 -4.80 -7.79 -23.18
N ARG A 65 -4.92 -8.59 -22.13
CA ARG A 65 -5.75 -8.28 -20.96
C ARG A 65 -4.87 -7.93 -19.76
N LYS A 66 -5.48 -7.35 -18.73
CA LYS A 66 -4.85 -7.12 -17.45
C LYS A 66 -4.65 -8.45 -16.72
N ALA A 67 -3.59 -8.53 -15.93
CA ALA A 67 -3.32 -9.65 -15.04
C ALA A 67 -4.08 -9.48 -13.72
N HIS A 68 -4.67 -10.56 -13.22
CA HIS A 68 -5.41 -10.62 -11.96
C HIS A 68 -4.86 -11.74 -11.09
N LEU A 69 -4.96 -11.60 -9.77
CA LEU A 69 -4.62 -12.70 -8.88
C LEU A 69 -5.72 -13.76 -8.90
N THR A 70 -5.33 -15.03 -8.91
CA THR A 70 -6.22 -16.13 -8.54
C THR A 70 -6.43 -16.16 -7.02
N ALA A 71 -7.31 -17.03 -6.51
CA ALA A 71 -7.46 -17.22 -5.07
C ALA A 71 -6.14 -17.63 -4.40
N GLU A 72 -5.36 -18.50 -5.05
CA GLU A 72 -4.05 -18.92 -4.55
C GLU A 72 -3.02 -17.79 -4.63
N GLY A 73 -2.94 -17.07 -5.76
CA GLY A 73 -2.07 -15.91 -5.89
C GLY A 73 -2.38 -14.82 -4.86
N ARG A 74 -3.68 -14.60 -4.58
CA ARG A 74 -4.13 -13.68 -3.54
C ARG A 74 -3.65 -14.13 -2.15
N ARG A 75 -3.75 -15.42 -1.82
CA ARG A 75 -3.28 -15.96 -0.54
C ARG A 75 -1.78 -15.72 -0.35
N VAL A 76 -0.98 -15.97 -1.37
CA VAL A 76 0.46 -15.71 -1.35
C VAL A 76 0.74 -14.22 -1.19
N ALA A 77 0.11 -13.37 -2.01
CA ALA A 77 0.28 -11.91 -1.97
C ALA A 77 -0.03 -11.32 -0.58
N ILE A 78 -1.13 -11.76 0.04
CA ILE A 78 -1.52 -11.33 1.40
C ILE A 78 -0.41 -11.63 2.42
N GLY A 79 0.22 -12.79 2.33
CA GLY A 79 1.33 -13.15 3.22
C GLY A 79 2.54 -12.21 3.05
N ILE A 80 2.83 -11.80 1.83
CA ILE A 80 3.93 -10.88 1.51
C ILE A 80 3.59 -9.47 2.01
N ILE A 81 2.40 -8.98 1.71
CA ILE A 81 1.90 -7.67 2.17
C ILE A 81 1.93 -7.58 3.71
N ARG A 82 1.49 -8.64 4.41
CA ARG A 82 1.58 -8.66 5.86
C ARG A 82 3.01 -8.52 6.35
N ARG A 83 3.95 -9.23 5.72
CA ARG A 83 5.37 -9.17 6.06
C ARG A 83 5.93 -7.79 5.86
N HIS A 84 5.65 -7.20 4.72
CA HIS A 84 6.06 -5.84 4.35
C HIS A 84 5.58 -4.81 5.38
N ARG A 85 4.27 -4.73 5.61
CA ARG A 85 3.65 -3.73 6.50
C ARG A 85 4.07 -3.90 7.98
N LEU A 86 4.29 -5.13 8.44
CA LEU A 86 4.84 -5.37 9.78
C LEU A 86 6.30 -4.93 9.90
N LEU A 87 7.10 -5.08 8.84
CA LEU A 87 8.47 -4.57 8.80
C LEU A 87 8.49 -3.05 8.81
N GLU A 88 7.70 -2.38 7.98
CA GLU A 88 7.58 -0.91 7.99
C GLU A 88 7.21 -0.40 9.39
N THR A 89 6.20 -1.02 10.02
CA THR A 89 5.77 -0.66 11.37
C THR A 89 6.89 -0.84 12.39
N TYR A 90 7.64 -1.94 12.32
CA TYR A 90 8.76 -2.19 13.24
C TYR A 90 9.93 -1.22 13.02
N LEU A 91 10.27 -0.95 11.77
CA LEU A 91 11.32 0.00 11.42
C LEU A 91 10.97 1.40 11.95
N HIS A 92 9.73 1.83 11.79
CA HIS A 92 9.26 3.11 12.25
C HIS A 92 9.16 3.19 13.77
N GLU A 93 8.36 2.33 14.39
CA GLU A 93 8.01 2.44 15.82
C GLU A 93 9.14 2.00 16.75
N ALA A 94 9.92 0.98 16.39
CA ALA A 94 10.94 0.41 17.26
C ALA A 94 12.35 0.89 16.96
N LEU A 95 12.66 1.21 15.70
CA LEU A 95 14.01 1.61 15.27
C LEU A 95 14.11 3.10 14.94
N GLY A 96 12.98 3.83 14.83
CA GLY A 96 12.94 5.28 14.62
C GLY A 96 13.31 5.72 13.20
N PHE A 97 13.10 4.86 12.22
CA PHE A 97 13.18 5.28 10.82
C PHE A 97 12.06 6.27 10.50
N ASP A 98 12.35 7.24 9.66
CA ASP A 98 11.31 8.14 9.16
C ASP A 98 10.34 7.39 8.25
N TRP A 99 9.09 7.79 8.24
CA TRP A 99 8.03 7.06 7.53
C TRP A 99 8.20 7.05 6.01
N ASP A 100 8.99 7.96 5.45
CA ASP A 100 9.36 8.00 4.03
C ASP A 100 10.57 7.10 3.68
N GLU A 101 11.25 6.52 4.68
CA GLU A 101 12.41 5.63 4.50
C GLU A 101 12.04 4.15 4.68
N VAL A 102 10.99 3.85 5.45
CA VAL A 102 10.66 2.47 5.86
C VAL A 102 10.32 1.56 4.70
N HIS A 103 9.76 2.10 3.60
CA HIS A 103 9.36 1.33 2.43
C HIS A 103 10.56 0.62 1.76
N GLU A 104 11.63 1.35 1.47
CA GLU A 104 12.83 0.78 0.84
C GLU A 104 13.50 -0.27 1.72
N GLU A 105 13.57 -0.04 3.02
CA GLU A 105 14.14 -1.00 3.98
C GLU A 105 13.26 -2.25 4.12
N ALA A 106 11.94 -2.10 4.15
CA ALA A 106 11.01 -3.23 4.19
C ALA A 106 11.08 -4.08 2.91
N GLU A 107 11.17 -3.46 1.72
CA GLU A 107 11.40 -4.13 0.43
C GLU A 107 12.66 -5.01 0.46
N ALA A 108 13.76 -4.47 1.01
CA ALA A 108 15.03 -5.21 1.10
C ALA A 108 14.94 -6.42 2.07
N LEU A 109 14.15 -6.32 3.13
CA LEU A 109 14.09 -7.29 4.21
C LEU A 109 12.99 -8.35 4.04
N GLU A 110 11.87 -8.03 3.39
CA GLU A 110 10.66 -8.85 3.39
C GLU A 110 10.87 -10.28 2.85
N HIS A 111 11.79 -10.44 1.90
CA HIS A 111 12.11 -11.75 1.34
C HIS A 111 13.05 -12.61 2.20
N ALA A 112 13.71 -12.01 3.20
CA ALA A 112 14.67 -12.68 4.08
C ALA A 112 14.08 -13.04 5.45
N VAL A 113 13.00 -12.36 5.87
CA VAL A 113 12.39 -12.54 7.18
C VAL A 113 11.64 -13.86 7.26
N SER A 114 11.93 -14.67 8.30
CA SER A 114 11.22 -15.91 8.56
C SER A 114 9.88 -15.65 9.25
N ASP A 115 8.91 -16.55 9.05
CA ASP A 115 7.59 -16.45 9.70
C ASP A 115 7.71 -16.42 11.23
N ARG A 116 8.67 -17.15 11.80
CA ARG A 116 8.95 -17.12 13.25
C ARG A 116 9.39 -15.74 13.72
N LEU A 117 10.20 -15.02 12.94
CA LEU A 117 10.59 -13.64 13.28
C LEU A 117 9.37 -12.72 13.11
N LEU A 118 8.63 -12.86 12.05
CA LEU A 118 7.42 -12.08 11.78
C LEU A 118 6.39 -12.18 12.92
N GLU A 119 6.12 -13.39 13.43
CA GLU A 119 5.26 -13.60 14.61
C GLU A 119 5.76 -12.89 15.87
N ARG A 120 7.09 -12.77 16.02
CA ARG A 120 7.67 -12.04 17.15
C ARG A 120 7.56 -10.54 16.98
N LEU A 121 7.79 -10.03 15.78
CA LEU A 121 7.59 -8.61 15.45
C LEU A 121 6.14 -8.20 15.70
N ASP A 122 5.19 -8.94 15.17
CA ASP A 122 3.75 -8.71 15.37
C ASP A 122 3.38 -8.64 16.87
N ARG A 123 3.93 -9.54 17.69
CA ARG A 123 3.70 -9.56 19.12
C ARG A 123 4.35 -8.37 19.85
N VAL A 124 5.58 -8.02 19.48
CA VAL A 124 6.31 -6.89 20.08
C VAL A 124 5.61 -5.57 19.79
N LEU A 125 5.05 -5.45 18.58
CA LEU A 125 4.28 -4.28 18.15
C LEU A 125 2.84 -4.25 18.72
N GLY A 126 2.42 -5.27 19.48
CA GLY A 126 1.09 -5.32 20.07
C GLY A 126 -0.02 -5.63 19.07
N HIS A 127 0.28 -6.36 18.00
CA HIS A 127 -0.64 -6.73 16.93
C HIS A 127 -1.24 -5.50 16.22
N PRO A 128 -0.41 -4.69 15.55
CA PRO A 128 -0.87 -3.49 14.89
C PRO A 128 -1.85 -3.82 13.78
N SER A 129 -2.87 -2.99 13.64
CA SER A 129 -3.87 -3.15 12.58
C SER A 129 -3.54 -2.37 11.31
N ARG A 130 -2.59 -1.43 11.41
CA ARG A 130 -2.13 -0.56 10.33
C ARG A 130 -0.63 -0.34 10.40
N ASP A 131 -0.06 -0.07 9.24
CA ASP A 131 1.32 0.38 9.10
C ASP A 131 1.42 1.93 9.29
N PRO A 132 2.63 2.52 9.23
CA PRO A 132 2.83 3.96 9.39
C PRO A 132 2.09 4.82 8.36
N HIS A 133 1.83 4.29 7.17
CA HIS A 133 1.12 4.98 6.09
C HIS A 133 -0.40 4.85 6.20
N GLY A 134 -0.90 4.06 7.16
CA GLY A 134 -2.32 3.81 7.41
C GLY A 134 -2.89 2.64 6.63
N ASP A 135 -2.10 1.90 5.88
CA ASP A 135 -2.54 0.74 5.14
C ASP A 135 -2.85 -0.45 6.10
N PRO A 136 -3.94 -1.20 5.90
CA PRO A 136 -4.35 -2.25 6.82
C PRO A 136 -3.40 -3.43 6.80
N ILE A 137 -2.86 -3.83 7.94
CA ILE A 137 -2.02 -5.03 8.07
C ILE A 137 -2.91 -6.28 8.02
N PRO A 138 -2.74 -7.18 7.03
CA PRO A 138 -3.49 -8.43 6.98
C PRO A 138 -3.29 -9.25 8.25
N ARG A 139 -4.35 -9.89 8.74
CA ARG A 139 -4.28 -10.80 9.90
C ARG A 139 -3.58 -12.11 9.54
N PRO A 140 -3.15 -12.91 10.54
CA PRO A 140 -2.51 -14.21 10.29
C PRO A 140 -3.39 -15.20 9.52
N ASP A 141 -4.72 -15.07 9.60
CA ASP A 141 -5.68 -15.88 8.85
C ASP A 141 -5.89 -15.42 7.40
N GLY A 142 -5.19 -14.36 6.99
CA GLY A 142 -5.30 -13.77 5.66
C GLY A 142 -6.48 -12.80 5.49
N SER A 143 -7.24 -12.53 6.54
CA SER A 143 -8.27 -11.50 6.47
C SER A 143 -7.64 -10.11 6.47
N VAL A 144 -8.21 -9.22 5.66
CA VAL A 144 -7.83 -7.81 5.58
C VAL A 144 -9.04 -6.99 6.02
N ALA A 145 -8.80 -5.99 6.87
CA ALA A 145 -9.87 -5.09 7.25
C ALA A 145 -10.37 -4.34 6.01
N ASP A 146 -11.68 -4.47 5.73
CA ASP A 146 -12.33 -3.68 4.70
C ASP A 146 -12.67 -2.32 5.32
N GLU A 147 -11.90 -1.30 4.97
CA GLU A 147 -12.16 0.04 5.46
C GLU A 147 -12.59 0.93 4.29
N ALA A 148 -13.85 1.33 4.37
CA ALA A 148 -14.44 2.28 3.45
C ALA A 148 -13.73 3.64 3.57
N GLY A 149 -12.79 3.90 2.69
CA GLY A 149 -12.18 5.21 2.48
C GLY A 149 -12.51 5.73 1.09
N VAL A 150 -12.51 7.03 0.94
CA VAL A 150 -12.64 7.69 -0.36
C VAL A 150 -11.38 8.47 -0.67
N LEU A 151 -11.01 8.53 -1.95
CA LEU A 151 -9.89 9.39 -2.36
C LEU A 151 -10.25 10.85 -2.09
N LEU A 152 -9.31 11.61 -1.56
CA LEU A 152 -9.52 13.01 -1.19
C LEU A 152 -10.11 13.88 -2.33
N PRO A 153 -9.74 13.71 -3.63
CA PRO A 153 -10.37 14.44 -4.72
C PRO A 153 -11.88 14.18 -4.90
N LEU A 154 -12.41 13.09 -4.36
CA LEU A 154 -13.82 12.74 -4.45
C LEU A 154 -14.67 13.38 -3.32
N VAL A 155 -14.01 13.95 -2.30
CA VAL A 155 -14.68 14.61 -1.17
C VAL A 155 -15.19 15.97 -1.60
N GLY A 156 -16.40 16.34 -1.15
CA GLY A 156 -17.02 17.63 -1.43
C GLY A 156 -16.41 18.77 -0.62
N GLU A 157 -16.51 20.00 -1.14
CA GLU A 157 -16.12 21.21 -0.41
C GLU A 157 -16.94 21.38 0.89
N GLY A 158 -16.30 21.86 1.93
CA GLY A 158 -16.87 22.02 3.26
C GLY A 158 -16.93 20.74 4.09
N ALA A 159 -16.62 19.57 3.51
CA ALA A 159 -16.68 18.32 4.24
C ALA A 159 -15.46 18.16 5.15
N GLY A 160 -15.73 17.79 6.41
CA GLY A 160 -14.72 17.32 7.36
C GLY A 160 -14.41 15.85 7.15
N CYS A 161 -13.15 15.49 7.23
CA CYS A 161 -12.72 14.10 7.12
C CYS A 161 -11.42 13.86 7.91
N VAL A 162 -11.04 12.59 8.01
CA VAL A 162 -9.82 12.14 8.70
C VAL A 162 -8.97 11.38 7.68
N VAL A 163 -7.69 11.68 7.61
CA VAL A 163 -6.74 10.92 6.78
C VAL A 163 -6.75 9.48 7.25
N ALA A 164 -7.13 8.58 6.36
CA ALA A 164 -7.16 7.14 6.63
C ALA A 164 -5.82 6.50 6.27
N ARG A 165 -5.30 6.83 5.09
CA ARG A 165 -4.02 6.35 4.57
C ARG A 165 -3.44 7.30 3.54
N VAL A 166 -2.12 7.20 3.35
CA VAL A 166 -1.35 7.96 2.38
C VAL A 166 -0.54 6.99 1.54
N SER A 167 -0.43 7.23 0.23
CA SER A 167 0.39 6.37 -0.63
C SER A 167 1.88 6.55 -0.36
N ASP A 168 2.58 5.45 -0.15
CA ASP A 168 4.02 5.32 0.08
C ASP A 168 4.90 5.34 -1.19
N ARG A 169 4.29 5.53 -2.36
CA ARG A 169 4.97 5.43 -3.67
C ARG A 169 5.98 6.54 -3.95
N ASP A 170 5.83 7.68 -3.34
CA ASP A 170 6.72 8.84 -3.52
C ASP A 170 7.21 9.37 -2.17
N PRO A 171 8.48 9.07 -1.81
CA PRO A 171 9.09 9.56 -0.57
C PRO A 171 9.11 11.09 -0.45
N ARG A 172 9.13 11.82 -1.58
CA ARG A 172 9.09 13.29 -1.53
C ARG A 172 7.73 13.79 -1.11
N ALA A 173 6.67 13.18 -1.67
CA ALA A 173 5.30 13.50 -1.26
C ALA A 173 5.07 13.18 0.22
N LEU A 174 5.61 12.06 0.73
CA LEU A 174 5.52 11.70 2.15
C LEU A 174 6.15 12.77 3.04
N ARG A 175 7.36 13.28 2.72
CA ARG A 175 7.98 14.38 3.47
C ARG A 175 7.17 15.69 3.43
N GLU A 176 6.56 16.01 2.30
CA GLU A 176 5.69 17.17 2.17
C GLU A 176 4.42 17.02 2.99
N PHE A 177 3.84 15.81 3.03
CA PHE A 177 2.67 15.51 3.84
C PHE A 177 2.99 15.58 5.34
N ASP A 178 4.13 15.04 5.76
CA ASP A 178 4.59 15.13 7.16
C ASP A 178 4.75 16.59 7.61
N ALA A 179 5.47 17.38 6.81
CA ALA A 179 5.66 18.81 7.09
C ALA A 179 4.34 19.60 7.14
N ALA A 180 3.32 19.14 6.42
CA ALA A 180 1.97 19.72 6.42
C ALA A 180 1.06 19.13 7.49
N GLY A 181 1.48 18.10 8.24
CA GLY A 181 0.66 17.40 9.22
C GLY A 181 -0.41 16.49 8.58
N LEU A 182 -0.27 16.14 7.32
CA LEU A 182 -1.18 15.27 6.56
C LEU A 182 -0.80 13.80 6.76
N VAL A 183 -0.83 13.34 7.99
CA VAL A 183 -0.50 11.96 8.40
C VAL A 183 -1.76 11.17 8.75
N PRO A 184 -1.72 9.82 8.74
CA PRO A 184 -2.86 9.00 9.17
C PRO A 184 -3.41 9.44 10.53
N GLY A 185 -4.73 9.60 10.61
CA GLY A 185 -5.42 10.12 11.80
C GLY A 185 -5.60 11.64 11.85
N ALA A 186 -4.94 12.40 10.98
CA ALA A 186 -5.11 13.86 10.93
C ALA A 186 -6.51 14.25 10.47
N ALA A 187 -7.18 15.13 11.23
CA ALA A 187 -8.46 15.71 10.83
C ALA A 187 -8.24 16.90 9.91
N LEU A 188 -8.98 16.96 8.82
CA LEU A 188 -8.93 18.05 7.84
C LEU A 188 -10.33 18.42 7.33
N THR A 189 -10.43 19.60 6.73
CA THR A 189 -11.61 20.03 6.00
C THR A 189 -11.24 20.40 4.58
N VAL A 190 -12.00 19.93 3.59
CA VAL A 190 -11.84 20.34 2.18
C VAL A 190 -12.38 21.76 2.03
N VAL A 191 -11.48 22.72 1.81
CA VAL A 191 -11.84 24.14 1.69
C VAL A 191 -12.31 24.49 0.29
N ARG A 192 -11.58 24.00 -0.73
CA ARG A 192 -11.84 24.30 -2.15
C ARG A 192 -11.29 23.21 -3.06
N LYS A 193 -11.91 23.07 -4.21
CA LYS A 193 -11.47 22.14 -5.27
C LYS A 193 -11.19 22.92 -6.57
N GLU A 194 -10.14 22.53 -7.26
CA GLU A 194 -9.74 23.05 -8.55
C GLU A 194 -9.48 21.85 -9.50
N GLY A 195 -10.55 21.33 -10.07
CA GLY A 195 -10.49 20.05 -10.81
C GLY A 195 -10.14 18.90 -9.86
N SER A 196 -8.99 18.24 -10.09
CA SER A 196 -8.47 17.19 -9.21
C SER A 196 -7.54 17.71 -8.10
N ALA A 197 -7.14 18.99 -8.15
CA ALA A 197 -6.40 19.63 -7.05
C ALA A 197 -7.36 20.00 -5.91
N VAL A 198 -6.85 19.94 -4.69
CA VAL A 198 -7.66 20.16 -3.47
C VAL A 198 -6.92 21.08 -2.51
N VAL A 199 -7.64 22.04 -1.94
CA VAL A 199 -7.15 22.88 -0.83
C VAL A 199 -7.77 22.37 0.44
N VAL A 200 -6.96 22.03 1.43
CA VAL A 200 -7.40 21.51 2.73
C VAL A 200 -6.94 22.40 3.89
N ALA A 201 -7.71 22.41 4.96
CA ALA A 201 -7.36 23.07 6.22
C ALA A 201 -7.24 22.03 7.34
N LEU A 202 -6.20 22.16 8.16
CA LEU A 202 -5.95 21.30 9.32
C LEU A 202 -5.92 22.20 10.57
N GLY A 203 -6.87 22.01 11.50
CA GLY A 203 -6.78 22.46 12.88
C GLY A 203 -6.33 23.91 13.15
N GLY A 204 -6.61 24.87 12.24
CA GLY A 204 -6.18 26.27 12.38
C GLY A 204 -4.79 26.59 11.79
N ALA A 205 -4.13 25.63 11.18
CA ALA A 205 -2.93 25.85 10.38
C ALA A 205 -3.27 26.53 9.03
N PRO A 206 -2.29 27.14 8.34
CA PRO A 206 -2.48 27.61 6.97
C PRO A 206 -3.03 26.53 6.05
N ALA A 207 -3.89 26.93 5.11
CA ALA A 207 -4.44 25.99 4.15
C ALA A 207 -3.33 25.39 3.27
N VAL A 208 -3.40 24.07 3.04
CA VAL A 208 -2.46 23.31 2.22
C VAL A 208 -3.05 23.11 0.84
N HIS A 209 -2.30 23.45 -0.19
CA HIS A 209 -2.67 23.27 -1.58
C HIS A 209 -2.04 21.97 -2.10
N LEU A 210 -2.88 21.01 -2.47
CA LEU A 210 -2.48 19.70 -2.99
C LEU A 210 -2.78 19.65 -4.47
N GLY A 211 -1.75 19.41 -5.28
CA GLY A 211 -1.92 19.11 -6.70
C GLY A 211 -2.70 17.81 -6.90
N ALA A 212 -3.11 17.53 -8.14
CA ALA A 212 -3.93 16.36 -8.46
C ALA A 212 -3.29 15.03 -8.00
N GLU A 213 -1.98 14.91 -8.20
CA GLU A 213 -1.20 13.71 -7.83
C GLU A 213 -1.13 13.55 -6.30
N GLN A 214 -0.78 14.61 -5.58
CA GLN A 214 -0.73 14.62 -4.13
C GLN A 214 -2.12 14.35 -3.51
N ALA A 215 -3.17 15.01 -3.99
CA ALA A 215 -4.53 14.77 -3.52
C ALA A 215 -4.97 13.32 -3.79
N GLY A 216 -4.61 12.76 -4.96
CA GLY A 216 -4.88 11.36 -5.33
C GLY A 216 -4.10 10.33 -4.50
N ALA A 217 -3.03 10.75 -3.80
CA ALA A 217 -2.27 9.90 -2.90
C ALA A 217 -2.92 9.74 -1.52
N ILE A 218 -3.92 10.55 -1.19
CA ILE A 218 -4.56 10.57 0.14
C ILE A 218 -5.94 9.93 0.08
N THR A 219 -6.17 8.94 0.94
CA THR A 219 -7.49 8.37 1.20
C THR A 219 -7.98 8.85 2.56
N VAL A 220 -9.24 9.24 2.65
CA VAL A 220 -9.84 9.77 3.87
C VAL A 220 -11.13 9.04 4.25
N ARG A 221 -11.52 9.12 5.51
CA ARG A 221 -12.84 8.75 6.02
C ARG A 221 -13.64 10.04 6.29
N LEU A 222 -14.89 10.07 5.88
CA LEU A 222 -15.76 11.21 6.15
C LEU A 222 -16.07 11.30 7.66
N ALA A 223 -15.98 12.48 8.24
CA ALA A 223 -16.40 12.70 9.61
C ALA A 223 -17.92 12.51 9.72
N GLY A 224 -18.36 11.57 10.57
CA GLY A 224 -19.80 11.27 10.76
C GLY A 224 -20.35 10.09 9.97
N ALA A 225 -19.50 9.28 9.36
CA ALA A 225 -19.86 7.97 8.81
C ALA A 225 -19.49 6.87 9.85
N ASP A 226 -20.20 6.82 10.95
CA ASP A 226 -20.22 5.71 11.92
C ASP A 226 -21.42 4.79 11.65
#